data_7e5870c19941bbc50f08bfd4b2026920
#
_entry.id   7e5870c19941bbc50f08bfd4b2026920
#
_cell.length_a   1.000
_cell.length_b   1.000
_cell.length_c   1.000
_cell.angle_alpha   90.00
_cell.angle_beta   90.00
_cell.angle_gamma   90.00
#
_symmetry.space_group_name_H-M   'P 1'
#
loop_
_entity.id
_entity.type
_entity.pdbx_description
1 polymer ?
#
loop_
_entity_poly.entity_id
_entity_poly.type
_entity_poly.pdbx_seq_one_letter_code
_entity_poly.pdbx_strand_id
1 'polypeptide(L)'
;MKTSIVMIAALICAVSASSASAQISRGIVKEGLTVDSKILGKPVRYTIYLPSDYETSNRKYPVVYLLHGYTDNDTGWLQFGEANQIADEAIARRDIPPMIIVMPDGGVSWYINNHDGTVKYEDFFFKEFIPAIESQYRIRAEKAYRGVAGLSMGGHGALVYALRHPDMFAACVPFSAAIFTDEEVIANPDQNWARTFGPVYGANLKGQDRINDHLKS
;
A
#
# COMPACT_ATOMS: atom_id res chain seq x y z
N MET A 1 77.59 -14.44 41.69
CA MET A 1 76.22 -14.90 41.39
C MET A 1 75.47 -13.68 40.74
N LYS A 2 75.24 -13.74 39.41
CA LYS A 2 74.53 -12.67 38.68
C LYS A 2 73.19 -13.24 38.26
N THR A 3 72.13 -12.75 38.83
CA THR A 3 70.75 -13.15 38.53
C THR A 3 70.20 -12.30 37.37
N SER A 4 70.01 -12.88 36.23
CA SER A 4 69.40 -12.21 35.06
C SER A 4 67.87 -12.29 35.17
N ILE A 5 67.24 -11.13 35.24
CA ILE A 5 65.77 -10.99 35.17
C ILE A 5 65.35 -10.88 33.69
N VAL A 6 64.63 -11.87 33.20
CA VAL A 6 64.02 -11.85 31.88
C VAL A 6 62.64 -11.18 32.00
N MET A 7 62.48 -9.99 31.42
CA MET A 7 61.20 -9.31 31.29
C MET A 7 60.48 -9.84 30.04
N ILE A 8 59.36 -10.58 30.24
CA ILE A 8 58.45 -10.95 29.19
C ILE A 8 57.44 -9.82 28.97
N ALA A 9 57.60 -9.10 27.89
CA ALA A 9 56.60 -8.09 27.47
C ALA A 9 55.44 -8.81 26.73
N ALA A 10 54.28 -8.93 27.38
CA ALA A 10 53.04 -9.41 26.76
C ALA A 10 52.42 -8.28 25.90
N LEU A 11 52.51 -8.47 24.58
CA LEU A 11 51.87 -7.57 23.61
C LEU A 11 50.36 -7.93 23.53
N ILE A 12 49.50 -7.20 24.22
CA ILE A 12 48.05 -7.30 24.13
C ILE A 12 47.60 -6.58 22.87
N CYS A 13 47.40 -7.28 21.77
CA CYS A 13 46.69 -6.78 20.60
C CYS A 13 45.18 -6.67 20.93
N ALA A 14 44.71 -5.50 21.31
CA ALA A 14 43.31 -5.19 21.41
C ALA A 14 42.73 -5.12 19.98
N VAL A 15 42.10 -6.18 19.53
CA VAL A 15 41.30 -6.18 18.32
C VAL A 15 40.00 -5.42 18.64
N SER A 16 39.98 -4.13 18.32
CA SER A 16 38.75 -3.33 18.36
C SER A 16 37.85 -3.85 17.23
N ALA A 17 36.92 -4.75 17.55
CA ALA A 17 35.85 -5.10 16.65
C ALA A 17 34.92 -3.87 16.54
N SER A 18 35.18 -3.01 15.57
CA SER A 18 34.22 -2.00 15.14
C SER A 18 33.01 -2.75 14.60
N SER A 19 31.96 -2.85 15.38
CA SER A 19 30.64 -3.22 14.90
C SER A 19 30.20 -2.13 13.92
N ALA A 20 30.56 -2.26 12.65
CA ALA A 20 29.98 -1.45 11.59
C ALA A 20 28.48 -1.79 11.58
N SER A 21 27.67 -0.92 12.16
CA SER A 21 26.24 -0.96 11.95
C SER A 21 26.03 -0.86 10.45
N ALA A 22 25.58 -1.96 9.83
CA ALA A 22 25.30 -1.98 8.41
C ALA A 22 24.27 -0.89 8.13
N GLN A 23 24.67 0.15 7.43
CA GLN A 23 23.75 1.23 7.04
C GLN A 23 22.70 0.64 6.11
N ILE A 24 21.43 0.70 6.54
CA ILE A 24 20.30 0.22 5.72
C ILE A 24 20.23 1.08 4.45
N SER A 25 20.33 0.43 3.29
CA SER A 25 20.14 1.11 2.01
C SER A 25 18.68 1.52 1.88
N ARG A 26 18.44 2.83 1.70
CA ARG A 26 17.10 3.39 1.62
C ARG A 26 16.55 3.33 0.20
N GLY A 27 15.28 3.00 0.07
CA GLY A 27 14.52 3.12 -1.17
C GLY A 27 14.27 4.58 -1.56
N ILE A 28 13.73 4.76 -2.74
CA ILE A 28 13.42 6.06 -3.33
C ILE A 28 11.92 6.28 -3.23
N VAL A 29 11.51 7.36 -2.60
CA VAL A 29 10.11 7.83 -2.58
C VAL A 29 9.94 8.92 -3.63
N LYS A 30 8.89 8.82 -4.46
CA LYS A 30 8.48 9.88 -5.38
C LYS A 30 7.03 10.24 -5.08
N GLU A 31 6.81 11.49 -4.69
CA GLU A 31 5.50 12.05 -4.35
C GLU A 31 4.99 12.99 -5.45
N GLY A 32 3.70 13.33 -5.39
CA GLY A 32 3.09 14.32 -6.31
C GLY A 32 2.99 13.85 -7.75
N LEU A 33 3.10 12.56 -8.00
CA LEU A 33 2.92 11.97 -9.33
C LEU A 33 1.43 11.88 -9.67
N THR A 34 1.10 11.83 -10.96
CA THR A 34 -0.29 11.73 -11.41
C THR A 34 -0.47 10.74 -12.55
N VAL A 35 -1.66 10.14 -12.58
CA VAL A 35 -2.19 9.46 -13.76
C VAL A 35 -3.39 10.25 -14.25
N ASP A 36 -3.37 10.68 -15.50
CA ASP A 36 -4.51 11.34 -16.13
C ASP A 36 -5.61 10.32 -16.40
N SER A 37 -6.80 10.58 -15.85
CA SER A 37 -7.94 9.69 -16.00
C SER A 37 -8.99 10.27 -16.94
N LYS A 38 -9.32 9.54 -17.97
CA LYS A 38 -10.48 9.82 -18.83
C LYS A 38 -11.78 9.40 -18.16
N ILE A 39 -11.75 8.33 -17.37
CA ILE A 39 -12.91 7.80 -16.64
C ILE A 39 -13.38 8.80 -15.58
N LEU A 40 -12.43 9.39 -14.83
CA LEU A 40 -12.73 10.37 -13.77
C LEU A 40 -12.69 11.82 -14.24
N GLY A 41 -12.22 12.07 -15.47
CA GLY A 41 -12.13 13.41 -16.07
C GLY A 41 -11.12 14.35 -15.38
N LYS A 42 -10.17 13.80 -14.62
CA LYS A 42 -9.17 14.56 -13.86
C LYS A 42 -7.91 13.73 -13.63
N PRO A 43 -6.75 14.37 -13.38
CA PRO A 43 -5.58 13.66 -12.88
C PRO A 43 -5.84 13.12 -11.47
N VAL A 44 -5.32 11.92 -11.20
CA VAL A 44 -5.35 11.27 -9.87
C VAL A 44 -3.92 11.17 -9.37
N ARG A 45 -3.67 11.68 -8.17
CA ARG A 45 -2.34 11.65 -7.56
C ARG A 45 -1.99 10.25 -7.07
N TYR A 46 -0.70 9.99 -7.03
CA TYR A 46 -0.15 8.83 -6.33
C TYR A 46 1.25 9.12 -5.85
N THR A 47 1.65 8.37 -4.86
CA THR A 47 3.01 8.29 -4.35
C THR A 47 3.54 6.89 -4.59
N ILE A 48 4.84 6.76 -4.86
CA ILE A 48 5.49 5.46 -5.10
C ILE A 48 6.77 5.34 -4.29
N TYR A 49 6.96 4.16 -3.70
CA TYR A 49 8.23 3.71 -3.14
C TYR A 49 8.87 2.71 -4.10
N LEU A 50 10.14 2.94 -4.41
CA LEU A 50 11.00 2.07 -5.22
C LEU A 50 12.11 1.51 -4.32
N PRO A 51 12.42 0.21 -4.36
CA PRO A 51 13.45 -0.38 -3.51
C PRO A 51 14.84 0.19 -3.83
N SER A 52 15.75 0.15 -2.88
CA SER A 52 17.07 0.81 -2.94
C SER A 52 17.93 0.41 -4.13
N ASP A 53 17.72 -0.79 -4.67
CA ASP A 53 18.44 -1.28 -5.86
C ASP A 53 17.71 -0.99 -7.19
N TYR A 54 16.61 -0.22 -7.15
CA TYR A 54 15.81 0.03 -8.35
C TYR A 54 16.64 0.68 -9.47
N GLU A 55 17.45 1.70 -9.19
CA GLU A 55 18.24 2.41 -10.21
C GLU A 55 19.48 1.62 -10.69
N THR A 56 19.94 0.65 -9.90
CA THR A 56 21.14 -0.13 -10.20
C THR A 56 20.84 -1.53 -10.75
N SER A 57 19.59 -1.93 -10.81
CA SER A 57 19.13 -3.24 -11.29
C SER A 57 18.18 -3.09 -12.48
N ASN A 58 18.22 -4.06 -13.41
CA ASN A 58 17.27 -4.15 -14.52
C ASN A 58 16.14 -5.15 -14.26
N ARG A 59 16.04 -5.70 -13.05
CA ARG A 59 15.00 -6.66 -12.71
C ARG A 59 13.62 -6.03 -12.61
N LYS A 60 12.59 -6.84 -12.76
CA LYS A 60 11.21 -6.46 -12.44
C LYS A 60 10.88 -6.88 -11.01
N TYR A 61 10.04 -6.09 -10.35
CA TYR A 61 9.70 -6.23 -8.93
C TYR A 61 8.24 -6.63 -8.73
N PRO A 62 7.92 -7.37 -7.66
CA PRO A 62 6.55 -7.43 -7.15
C PRO A 62 6.02 -6.03 -6.83
N VAL A 63 4.70 -5.86 -6.83
CA VAL A 63 4.04 -4.61 -6.48
C VAL A 63 2.98 -4.82 -5.42
N VAL A 64 2.89 -3.87 -4.49
CA VAL A 64 1.77 -3.74 -3.56
C VAL A 64 1.07 -2.41 -3.82
N TYR A 65 -0.23 -2.46 -4.09
CA TYR A 65 -1.09 -1.28 -4.11
C TYR A 65 -1.61 -1.07 -2.68
N LEU A 66 -1.22 0.05 -2.06
CA LEU A 66 -1.45 0.34 -0.65
C LEU A 66 -2.44 1.49 -0.50
N LEU A 67 -3.68 1.17 -0.12
CA LEU A 67 -4.83 2.06 -0.13
C LEU A 67 -4.98 2.77 1.22
N HIS A 68 -5.16 4.10 1.19
CA HIS A 68 -5.28 4.92 2.40
C HIS A 68 -6.69 4.87 3.02
N GLY A 69 -6.82 5.38 4.25
CA GLY A 69 -8.08 5.49 4.98
C GLY A 69 -8.94 6.68 4.54
N TYR A 70 -10.17 6.76 5.09
CA TYR A 70 -11.10 7.86 4.81
C TYR A 70 -10.49 9.21 5.21
N THR A 71 -10.63 10.23 4.35
CA THR A 71 -10.09 11.60 4.50
C THR A 71 -8.56 11.73 4.44
N ASP A 72 -7.84 10.65 4.20
CA ASP A 72 -6.40 10.65 3.96
C ASP A 72 -6.10 10.83 2.45
N ASN A 73 -4.87 10.65 2.03
CA ASN A 73 -4.41 10.82 0.65
C ASN A 73 -3.22 9.90 0.31
N ASP A 74 -2.64 10.09 -0.86
CA ASP A 74 -1.51 9.32 -1.38
C ASP A 74 -0.23 9.36 -0.55
N THR A 75 -0.07 10.32 0.39
CA THR A 75 1.11 10.43 1.25
C THR A 75 0.91 9.89 2.67
N GLY A 76 -0.34 9.56 3.05
CA GLY A 76 -0.67 9.19 4.43
C GLY A 76 0.10 7.99 4.96
N TRP A 77 0.33 6.99 4.13
CA TRP A 77 1.13 5.83 4.51
C TRP A 77 2.62 6.15 4.77
N LEU A 78 3.15 7.22 4.18
CA LEU A 78 4.49 7.71 4.50
C LEU A 78 4.49 8.52 5.80
N GLN A 79 3.51 9.42 5.96
CA GLN A 79 3.48 10.40 7.05
C GLN A 79 3.08 9.77 8.39
N PHE A 80 2.16 8.81 8.37
CA PHE A 80 1.59 8.20 9.57
C PHE A 80 1.96 6.73 9.72
N GLY A 81 2.25 6.04 8.62
CA GLY A 81 2.55 4.61 8.60
C GLY A 81 4.02 4.27 8.39
N GLU A 82 4.88 5.25 8.13
CA GLU A 82 6.33 5.07 7.90
C GLU A 82 6.65 3.94 6.90
N ALA A 83 5.75 3.73 5.92
CA ALA A 83 5.75 2.55 5.04
C ALA A 83 7.08 2.35 4.29
N ASN A 84 7.74 3.43 3.91
CA ASN A 84 9.05 3.39 3.25
C ASN A 84 10.15 2.90 4.19
N GLN A 85 10.17 3.35 5.46
CA GLN A 85 11.17 2.94 6.45
C GLN A 85 10.98 1.47 6.81
N ILE A 86 9.73 1.06 7.06
CA ILE A 86 9.38 -0.34 7.35
C ILE A 86 9.77 -1.24 6.18
N ALA A 87 9.52 -0.81 4.93
CA ALA A 87 9.93 -1.57 3.75
C ALA A 87 11.45 -1.71 3.65
N ASP A 88 12.21 -0.62 3.84
CA ASP A 88 13.66 -0.63 3.82
C ASP A 88 14.24 -1.63 4.86
N GLU A 89 13.72 -1.57 6.09
CA GLU A 89 14.15 -2.45 7.17
C GLU A 89 13.81 -3.92 6.88
N ALA A 90 12.59 -4.20 6.45
CA ALA A 90 12.14 -5.56 6.15
C ALA A 90 12.92 -6.17 4.97
N ILE A 91 13.22 -5.36 3.94
CA ILE A 91 14.08 -5.77 2.81
C ILE A 91 15.50 -6.03 3.28
N ALA A 92 16.09 -5.16 4.11
CA ALA A 92 17.43 -5.31 4.64
C ALA A 92 17.59 -6.58 5.51
N ARG A 93 16.56 -6.91 6.31
CA ARG A 93 16.49 -8.15 7.08
C ARG A 93 16.17 -9.39 6.23
N ARG A 94 15.80 -9.21 4.96
CA ARG A 94 15.33 -10.28 4.06
C ARG A 94 14.02 -10.94 4.51
N ASP A 95 13.22 -10.23 5.29
CA ASP A 95 11.87 -10.66 5.69
C ASP A 95 10.91 -10.62 4.48
N ILE A 96 11.14 -9.65 3.59
CA ILE A 96 10.42 -9.51 2.32
C ILE A 96 11.40 -9.30 1.16
N PRO A 97 11.04 -9.70 -0.07
CA PRO A 97 11.82 -9.34 -1.25
C PRO A 97 11.73 -7.85 -1.53
N PRO A 98 12.73 -7.25 -2.22
CA PRO A 98 12.58 -5.90 -2.76
C PRO A 98 11.34 -5.81 -3.66
N MET A 99 10.49 -4.81 -3.39
CA MET A 99 9.21 -4.60 -4.06
C MET A 99 8.92 -3.12 -4.29
N ILE A 100 8.00 -2.84 -5.19
CA ILE A 100 7.44 -1.51 -5.41
C ILE A 100 6.18 -1.38 -4.56
N ILE A 101 5.98 -0.22 -3.91
CA ILE A 101 4.74 0.10 -3.21
C ILE A 101 4.13 1.32 -3.88
N VAL A 102 2.87 1.20 -4.31
CA VAL A 102 2.12 2.27 -5.00
C VAL A 102 0.96 2.69 -4.12
N MET A 103 0.88 3.97 -3.81
CA MET A 103 -0.09 4.57 -2.90
C MET A 103 -0.96 5.56 -3.69
N PRO A 104 -2.10 5.14 -4.26
CA PRO A 104 -2.99 6.03 -5.01
C PRO A 104 -3.83 6.91 -4.07
N ASP A 105 -4.16 8.13 -4.53
CA ASP A 105 -5.17 8.99 -3.89
C ASP A 105 -6.58 8.48 -4.24
N GLY A 106 -7.24 7.85 -3.28
CA GLY A 106 -8.62 7.37 -3.41
C GLY A 106 -9.67 8.43 -3.10
N GLY A 107 -9.25 9.59 -2.56
CA GLY A 107 -10.16 10.57 -1.99
C GLY A 107 -11.11 9.93 -0.98
N VAL A 108 -12.41 10.12 -1.16
CA VAL A 108 -13.47 9.51 -0.34
C VAL A 108 -14.35 8.55 -1.15
N SER A 109 -13.79 7.93 -2.18
CA SER A 109 -14.52 7.09 -3.15
C SER A 109 -14.84 5.68 -2.64
N TRP A 110 -14.35 5.29 -1.47
CA TRP A 110 -14.40 3.90 -0.97
C TRP A 110 -13.74 2.90 -1.94
N TYR A 111 -12.96 3.41 -2.90
CA TYR A 111 -12.28 2.63 -3.95
C TYR A 111 -13.23 1.87 -4.89
N ILE A 112 -14.53 2.23 -4.93
CA ILE A 112 -15.53 1.59 -5.79
C ILE A 112 -16.18 2.61 -6.73
N ASN A 113 -16.99 2.10 -7.65
CA ASN A 113 -17.85 2.96 -8.45
C ASN A 113 -19.05 3.41 -7.61
N ASN A 114 -19.39 4.70 -7.66
CA ASN A 114 -20.60 5.21 -7.00
C ASN A 114 -21.86 4.56 -7.57
N HIS A 115 -22.87 4.38 -6.72
CA HIS A 115 -24.16 3.85 -7.09
C HIS A 115 -24.80 4.58 -8.28
N ASP A 116 -24.72 5.91 -8.30
CA ASP A 116 -25.24 6.76 -9.37
C ASP A 116 -24.34 6.87 -10.61
N GLY A 117 -23.20 6.22 -10.59
CA GLY A 117 -22.22 6.22 -11.68
C GLY A 117 -21.47 7.54 -11.88
N THR A 118 -21.62 8.51 -10.97
CA THR A 118 -20.95 9.82 -11.08
C THR A 118 -19.44 9.73 -10.86
N VAL A 119 -18.99 8.82 -9.99
CA VAL A 119 -17.58 8.52 -9.75
C VAL A 119 -17.34 7.04 -9.99
N LYS A 120 -16.47 6.71 -10.93
CA LYS A 120 -16.15 5.33 -11.31
C LYS A 120 -14.72 4.98 -10.94
N TYR A 121 -14.42 5.01 -9.61
CA TYR A 121 -13.05 4.85 -9.14
C TYR A 121 -12.51 3.43 -9.37
N GLU A 122 -13.32 2.39 -9.16
CA GLU A 122 -12.92 1.01 -9.44
C GLU A 122 -12.58 0.82 -10.93
N ASP A 123 -13.42 1.34 -11.82
CA ASP A 123 -13.16 1.31 -13.27
C ASP A 123 -11.84 2.02 -13.61
N PHE A 124 -11.60 3.20 -13.04
CA PHE A 124 -10.33 3.90 -13.20
C PHE A 124 -9.15 3.07 -12.72
N PHE A 125 -9.24 2.49 -11.52
CA PHE A 125 -8.16 1.74 -10.92
C PHE A 125 -7.72 0.55 -11.77
N PHE A 126 -8.67 -0.23 -12.28
CA PHE A 126 -8.36 -1.41 -13.08
C PHE A 126 -8.09 -1.13 -14.56
N LYS A 127 -8.79 -0.15 -15.15
CA LYS A 127 -8.72 0.10 -16.60
C LYS A 127 -7.68 1.15 -16.99
N GLU A 128 -7.30 2.05 -16.07
CA GLU A 128 -6.36 3.13 -16.35
C GLU A 128 -5.15 3.11 -15.41
N PHE A 129 -5.36 3.08 -14.08
CA PHE A 129 -4.28 3.25 -13.10
C PHE A 129 -3.28 2.09 -13.12
N ILE A 130 -3.72 0.84 -12.88
CA ILE A 130 -2.83 -0.32 -12.92
C ILE A 130 -2.07 -0.41 -14.24
N PRO A 131 -2.71 -0.34 -15.42
CA PRO A 131 -2.00 -0.38 -16.69
C PRO A 131 -0.94 0.74 -16.85
N ALA A 132 -1.27 1.97 -16.41
CA ALA A 132 -0.34 3.11 -16.48
C ALA A 132 0.90 2.87 -15.60
N ILE A 133 0.69 2.47 -14.35
CA ILE A 133 1.76 2.17 -13.39
C ILE A 133 2.65 1.02 -13.89
N GLU A 134 2.05 -0.08 -14.33
CA GLU A 134 2.80 -1.26 -14.77
C GLU A 134 3.54 -1.04 -16.10
N SER A 135 3.11 -0.09 -16.93
CA SER A 135 3.84 0.31 -18.13
C SER A 135 5.02 1.24 -17.83
N GLN A 136 4.90 2.06 -16.78
CA GLN A 136 5.91 3.07 -16.43
C GLN A 136 7.04 2.52 -15.57
N TYR A 137 6.76 1.53 -14.73
CA TYR A 137 7.71 0.97 -13.77
C TYR A 137 8.03 -0.48 -14.07
N ARG A 138 9.22 -0.94 -13.62
CA ARG A 138 9.65 -2.33 -13.79
C ARG A 138 8.93 -3.27 -12.83
N ILE A 139 7.65 -3.51 -13.08
CA ILE A 139 6.76 -4.36 -12.31
C ILE A 139 6.59 -5.72 -13.00
N ARG A 140 6.51 -6.79 -12.21
CA ARG A 140 6.02 -8.09 -12.67
C ARG A 140 4.50 -8.05 -12.73
N ALA A 141 3.97 -7.76 -13.93
CA ALA A 141 2.54 -7.55 -14.18
C ALA A 141 1.73 -8.86 -14.20
N GLU A 142 1.90 -9.71 -13.22
CA GLU A 142 1.26 -11.02 -13.11
C GLU A 142 0.60 -11.13 -11.72
N LYS A 143 -0.52 -11.85 -11.62
CA LYS A 143 -1.24 -12.09 -10.35
C LYS A 143 -0.29 -12.49 -9.23
N ALA A 144 0.62 -13.43 -9.47
CA ALA A 144 1.54 -13.97 -8.46
C ALA A 144 2.44 -12.91 -7.79
N TYR A 145 2.57 -11.74 -8.41
CA TYR A 145 3.45 -10.66 -7.95
C TYR A 145 2.71 -9.36 -7.63
N ARG A 146 1.37 -9.38 -7.61
CA ARG A 146 0.54 -8.25 -7.15
C ARG A 146 -0.07 -8.54 -5.80
N GLY A 147 0.07 -7.58 -4.89
CA GLY A 147 -0.66 -7.52 -3.65
C GLY A 147 -1.53 -6.26 -3.60
N VAL A 148 -2.61 -6.32 -2.83
CA VAL A 148 -3.40 -5.15 -2.46
C VAL A 148 -3.56 -5.13 -0.95
N ALA A 149 -3.36 -3.97 -0.34
CA ALA A 149 -3.50 -3.76 1.09
C ALA A 149 -4.12 -2.39 1.36
N GLY A 150 -4.69 -2.18 2.52
CA GLY A 150 -5.22 -0.87 2.86
C GLY A 150 -5.82 -0.82 4.25
N LEU A 151 -5.99 0.40 4.77
CA LEU A 151 -6.51 0.67 6.11
C LEU A 151 -7.94 1.21 6.04
N SER A 152 -8.84 0.73 6.91
CA SER A 152 -10.19 1.26 7.09
C SER A 152 -10.96 1.29 5.74
N MET A 153 -11.25 2.46 5.15
CA MET A 153 -11.79 2.61 3.81
C MET A 153 -10.91 1.88 2.77
N GLY A 154 -9.58 1.99 2.88
CA GLY A 154 -8.65 1.28 2.00
C GLY A 154 -8.64 -0.23 2.25
N GLY A 155 -8.87 -0.66 3.49
CA GLY A 155 -9.06 -2.08 3.84
C GLY A 155 -10.32 -2.65 3.19
N HIS A 156 -11.42 -1.89 3.20
CA HIS A 156 -12.63 -2.20 2.46
C HIS A 156 -12.35 -2.32 0.96
N GLY A 157 -11.69 -1.31 0.37
CA GLY A 157 -11.33 -1.31 -1.05
C GLY A 157 -10.45 -2.50 -1.44
N ALA A 158 -9.44 -2.82 -0.61
CA ALA A 158 -8.57 -3.97 -0.83
C ALA A 158 -9.36 -5.29 -0.87
N LEU A 159 -10.30 -5.46 0.07
CA LEU A 159 -11.14 -6.66 0.13
C LEU A 159 -12.09 -6.76 -1.07
N VAL A 160 -12.76 -5.66 -1.43
CA VAL A 160 -13.64 -5.60 -2.62
C VAL A 160 -12.85 -5.94 -3.88
N TYR A 161 -11.66 -5.36 -4.06
CA TYR A 161 -10.81 -5.64 -5.21
C TYR A 161 -10.39 -7.11 -5.31
N ALA A 162 -9.98 -7.70 -4.18
CA ALA A 162 -9.56 -9.10 -4.17
C ALA A 162 -10.72 -10.07 -4.47
N LEU A 163 -11.93 -9.75 -4.00
CA LEU A 163 -13.12 -10.60 -4.20
C LEU A 163 -13.71 -10.45 -5.61
N ARG A 164 -13.77 -9.22 -6.15
CA ARG A 164 -14.36 -8.95 -7.46
C ARG A 164 -13.42 -9.23 -8.63
N HIS A 165 -12.12 -9.14 -8.36
CA HIS A 165 -11.06 -9.36 -9.36
C HIS A 165 -10.09 -10.45 -8.88
N PRO A 166 -10.57 -11.68 -8.66
CA PRO A 166 -9.78 -12.76 -8.05
C PRO A 166 -8.55 -13.14 -8.87
N ASP A 167 -8.52 -12.79 -10.15
CA ASP A 167 -7.38 -13.05 -11.03
C ASP A 167 -6.29 -11.97 -10.98
N MET A 168 -6.51 -10.88 -10.26
CA MET A 168 -5.60 -9.74 -10.25
C MET A 168 -4.55 -9.80 -9.16
N PHE A 169 -4.88 -10.31 -7.96
CA PHE A 169 -4.02 -10.24 -6.78
C PHE A 169 -3.74 -11.62 -6.19
N ALA A 170 -2.49 -11.88 -5.78
CA ALA A 170 -2.11 -13.07 -5.04
C ALA A 170 -2.29 -12.90 -3.53
N ALA A 171 -2.28 -11.67 -3.04
CA ALA A 171 -2.40 -11.36 -1.62
C ALA A 171 -3.31 -10.14 -1.41
N CYS A 172 -4.12 -10.20 -0.36
CA CYS A 172 -4.96 -9.11 0.12
C CYS A 172 -4.75 -8.95 1.63
N VAL A 173 -4.46 -7.73 2.08
CA VAL A 173 -4.28 -7.42 3.51
C VAL A 173 -5.20 -6.25 3.90
N PRO A 174 -6.41 -6.53 4.39
CA PRO A 174 -7.39 -5.52 4.78
C PRO A 174 -7.20 -5.11 6.25
N PHE A 175 -6.37 -4.11 6.53
CA PHE A 175 -6.16 -3.61 7.88
C PHE A 175 -7.41 -2.88 8.37
N SER A 176 -8.00 -3.35 9.49
CA SER A 176 -9.16 -2.73 10.12
C SER A 176 -10.22 -2.30 9.09
N ALA A 177 -10.52 -3.18 8.14
CA ALA A 177 -11.43 -2.87 7.05
C ALA A 177 -12.79 -2.40 7.56
N ALA A 178 -13.30 -1.32 6.99
CA ALA A 178 -14.62 -0.79 7.31
C ALA A 178 -15.70 -1.65 6.63
N ILE A 179 -16.06 -2.73 7.30
CA ILE A 179 -17.11 -3.68 6.88
C ILE A 179 -18.23 -3.61 7.91
N PHE A 180 -19.46 -3.52 7.44
CA PHE A 180 -20.64 -3.38 8.28
C PHE A 180 -21.69 -4.40 7.88
N THR A 181 -22.36 -4.97 8.87
CA THR A 181 -23.52 -5.82 8.64
C THR A 181 -24.73 -4.99 8.25
N ASP A 182 -25.73 -5.66 7.70
CA ASP A 182 -27.01 -5.03 7.36
C ASP A 182 -27.70 -4.43 8.59
N GLU A 183 -27.62 -5.14 9.73
CA GLU A 183 -28.18 -4.71 11.00
C GLU A 183 -27.48 -3.45 11.52
N GLU A 184 -26.16 -3.38 11.45
CA GLU A 184 -25.39 -2.20 11.86
C GLU A 184 -25.75 -0.97 11.02
N VAL A 185 -25.91 -1.16 9.72
CA VAL A 185 -26.29 -0.06 8.80
C VAL A 185 -27.72 0.42 9.09
N ILE A 186 -28.68 -0.49 9.36
CA ILE A 186 -30.08 -0.15 9.64
C ILE A 186 -30.23 0.48 11.04
N ALA A 187 -29.48 -0.01 12.03
CA ALA A 187 -29.55 0.48 13.41
C ALA A 187 -28.92 1.86 13.60
N ASN A 188 -28.11 2.32 12.62
CA ASN A 188 -27.37 3.58 12.72
C ASN A 188 -27.83 4.59 11.65
N PRO A 189 -29.05 5.18 11.78
CA PRO A 189 -29.61 6.12 10.81
C PRO A 189 -28.95 7.52 10.90
N ASP A 190 -27.73 7.62 11.44
CA ASP A 190 -27.01 8.88 11.60
C ASP A 190 -26.86 9.58 10.26
N GLN A 191 -27.13 10.89 10.24
CA GLN A 191 -26.91 11.74 9.07
C GLN A 191 -25.47 11.71 8.55
N ASN A 192 -24.49 11.45 9.43
CA ASN A 192 -23.10 11.27 9.03
C ASN A 192 -22.91 9.99 8.19
N TRP A 193 -23.61 8.93 8.55
CA TRP A 193 -23.61 7.68 7.79
C TRP A 193 -24.17 7.89 6.37
N ALA A 194 -25.34 8.50 6.28
CA ALA A 194 -25.95 8.81 4.97
C ALA A 194 -25.08 9.72 4.12
N ARG A 195 -24.40 10.70 4.72
CA ARG A 195 -23.48 11.59 4.02
C ARG A 195 -22.22 10.89 3.54
N THR A 196 -21.68 9.97 4.35
CA THR A 196 -20.43 9.25 4.05
C THR A 196 -20.64 8.15 3.02
N PHE A 197 -21.71 7.38 3.15
CA PHE A 197 -21.97 6.20 2.34
C PHE A 197 -23.06 6.39 1.28
N GLY A 198 -23.94 7.37 1.45
CA GLY A 198 -25.04 7.64 0.52
C GLY A 198 -24.59 7.83 -0.93
N PRO A 199 -23.57 8.65 -1.23
CA PRO A 199 -23.06 8.80 -2.59
C PRO A 199 -22.56 7.48 -3.21
N VAL A 200 -22.00 6.61 -2.39
CA VAL A 200 -21.34 5.37 -2.83
C VAL A 200 -22.35 4.23 -2.98
N TYR A 201 -23.26 4.10 -1.99
CA TYR A 201 -24.16 2.95 -1.89
C TYR A 201 -25.63 3.27 -2.13
N GLY A 202 -25.98 4.53 -2.40
CA GLY A 202 -27.35 5.01 -2.56
C GLY A 202 -27.95 5.60 -1.28
N ALA A 203 -28.86 6.57 -1.44
CA ALA A 203 -29.47 7.32 -0.33
C ALA A 203 -30.34 6.44 0.59
N ASN A 204 -30.92 5.38 0.06
CA ASN A 204 -31.66 4.38 0.83
C ASN A 204 -30.75 3.19 1.11
N LEU A 205 -29.98 3.25 2.18
CA LEU A 205 -29.13 2.15 2.65
C LEU A 205 -29.97 0.88 3.04
N LYS A 206 -31.15 0.71 2.46
CA LYS A 206 -32.08 -0.40 2.65
C LYS A 206 -32.05 -1.34 1.46
N GLY A 207 -31.72 -2.59 1.67
CA GLY A 207 -31.85 -3.64 0.67
C GLY A 207 -30.71 -3.65 -0.38
N GLN A 208 -31.07 -3.74 -1.63
CA GLN A 208 -30.24 -4.04 -2.78
C GLN A 208 -29.03 -3.12 -3.05
N ASP A 209 -29.04 -1.88 -2.52
CA ASP A 209 -28.02 -0.85 -2.76
C ASP A 209 -26.81 -0.95 -1.82
N ARG A 210 -26.59 -2.11 -1.22
CA ARG A 210 -25.65 -2.29 -0.11
C ARG A 210 -24.35 -2.97 -0.53
N ILE A 211 -23.34 -2.77 0.33
CA ILE A 211 -22.03 -3.47 0.26
C ILE A 211 -22.18 -4.96 -0.04
N ASN A 212 -23.22 -5.62 0.51
CA ASN A 212 -23.47 -7.04 0.34
C ASN A 212 -23.85 -7.43 -1.09
N ASP A 213 -24.52 -6.56 -1.84
CA ASP A 213 -24.83 -6.83 -3.24
C ASP A 213 -23.57 -6.68 -4.11
N HIS A 214 -22.67 -5.80 -3.70
CA HIS A 214 -21.35 -5.69 -4.33
C HIS A 214 -20.43 -6.88 -4.02
N LEU A 215 -20.66 -7.61 -2.94
CA LEU A 215 -19.90 -8.83 -2.60
C LEU A 215 -20.55 -10.11 -3.12
N LYS A 216 -21.83 -10.07 -3.54
CA LYS A 216 -22.57 -11.22 -4.08
C LYS A 216 -22.51 -11.36 -5.59
N SER A 217 -22.09 -10.34 -6.29
CA SER A 217 -21.91 -10.32 -7.75
C SER A 217 -20.49 -10.70 -8.14
#